data_e0281b30bb7172082ff1af6ebc6f755d
#
_entry.id   e0281b30bb7172082ff1af6ebc6f755d
#
_cell.length_a   1.000
_cell.length_b   1.000
_cell.length_c   1.000
_cell.angle_alpha   90.00
_cell.angle_beta   90.00
_cell.angle_gamma   90.00
#
_symmetry.space_group_name_H-M   'P 1'
#
loop_
_entity.id
_entity.type
_entity.pdbx_description
1 polymer ?
#
loop_
_entity_poly.entity_id
_entity_poly.type
_entity_poly.pdbx_seq_one_letter_code
_entity_poly.pdbx_strand_id
1 'polypeptide(L)'
;MLNITYKNQVKQVPVGTKLIDFLDETEKTNYIVCRVGLQIKELNYALQERNNGMEIEFLGLENIEAGKAYEASLRFIIAMAFHNLYKDVDIRFSYNVSRAIFCQVLTPGFHLPRATDAIINEVKRIIKANLPIERVTVTIDEAKEIYKQYNHQDKLDILKYRPENTVHLYKCGDYYDYMHSYMVASTGCIKQYVIRPYSPGIIIQYPRYELNAKIPEFVEESTYGRTLKQAYNWSKKNKLQTVIEINAKVETNNVLDFVQMCEAKHNRMLVELGNNIEQDIENIRLIAIAGPSSSGKTTFCNRVRIELLSRGINPVMISMDDYYLEKEKISEIQNKPIDQLDLEHINCLDVDLFNKDLYDLINGEEVTLPRFNFQTGKREVGRTIKVDSNSPIMIEGIHALNEKLTASIPKHQKYKIYIAPQAQINIDDHSPLNTTDLRLIRRIVRDMKYRNCPAAETIKMWQSVRNGEFKWIYPNQEDANYVFNSELAYELCVLRTKALPALREIKPTDPEFLVANRLIKYIKYFRPIDDESIIPCNSLLREFIGGSCFKL
;
A
#
# COMPACT_ATOMS: atom_id res chain seq x y z
N MET A 1 34.93 -21.12 -12.39
CA MET A 1 34.28 -21.68 -11.19
C MET A 1 33.96 -20.54 -10.25
N LEU A 2 32.78 -20.58 -9.62
CA LEU A 2 32.33 -19.59 -8.61
C LEU A 2 32.31 -20.28 -7.25
N ASN A 3 32.72 -19.59 -6.21
CA ASN A 3 32.55 -20.00 -4.82
C ASN A 3 31.23 -19.41 -4.33
N ILE A 4 30.21 -20.23 -4.06
CA ILE A 4 28.89 -19.81 -3.60
C ILE A 4 28.66 -20.42 -2.22
N THR A 5 28.26 -19.57 -1.25
CA THR A 5 27.91 -20.05 0.09
C THR A 5 26.42 -20.43 0.10
N TYR A 6 26.12 -21.70 0.40
CA TYR A 6 24.76 -22.23 0.52
C TYR A 6 24.66 -23.13 1.75
N LYS A 7 23.69 -22.88 2.62
CA LYS A 7 23.50 -23.60 3.89
C LYS A 7 24.80 -23.67 4.72
N ASN A 8 25.51 -22.54 4.85
CA ASN A 8 26.81 -22.39 5.53
C ASN A 8 27.94 -23.23 4.94
N GLN A 9 27.84 -23.71 3.72
CA GLN A 9 28.88 -24.46 3.01
C GLN A 9 29.28 -23.75 1.73
N VAL A 10 30.57 -23.65 1.45
CA VAL A 10 31.06 -23.11 0.18
C VAL A 10 31.01 -24.22 -0.88
N LYS A 11 30.25 -23.99 -1.94
CA LYS A 11 30.17 -24.86 -3.12
C LYS A 11 30.86 -24.20 -4.31
N GLN A 12 31.66 -24.96 -5.02
CA GLN A 12 32.28 -24.54 -6.28
C GLN A 12 31.38 -24.97 -7.44
N VAL A 13 30.89 -23.99 -8.20
CA VAL A 13 30.01 -24.23 -9.33
C VAL A 13 30.47 -23.50 -10.58
N PRO A 14 30.22 -23.99 -11.78
CA PRO A 14 30.50 -23.27 -13.04
C PRO A 14 29.79 -21.93 -13.13
N VAL A 15 30.39 -20.97 -13.84
CA VAL A 15 29.64 -19.77 -14.29
C VAL A 15 28.50 -20.23 -15.18
N GLY A 16 27.29 -19.66 -14.99
CA GLY A 16 26.10 -20.05 -15.72
C GLY A 16 25.23 -21.12 -15.04
N THR A 17 25.69 -21.69 -13.90
CA THR A 17 24.83 -22.56 -13.08
C THR A 17 23.58 -21.81 -12.65
N LYS A 18 22.40 -22.37 -12.87
CA LYS A 18 21.14 -21.78 -12.45
C LYS A 18 20.89 -22.01 -10.96
N LEU A 19 20.24 -21.06 -10.30
CA LEU A 19 19.90 -21.18 -8.88
C LEU A 19 19.01 -22.41 -8.61
N ILE A 20 18.10 -22.75 -9.50
CA ILE A 20 17.24 -23.92 -9.39
C ILE A 20 18.01 -25.24 -9.33
N ASP A 21 19.23 -25.30 -9.86
CA ASP A 21 20.07 -26.51 -9.88
C ASP A 21 20.65 -26.86 -8.50
N PHE A 22 20.54 -25.96 -7.52
CA PHE A 22 20.91 -26.22 -6.11
C PHE A 22 19.83 -26.97 -5.34
N LEU A 23 18.62 -27.07 -5.90
CA LEU A 23 17.42 -27.57 -5.23
C LEU A 23 17.06 -28.97 -5.73
N ASP A 24 16.59 -29.82 -4.82
CA ASP A 24 15.93 -31.06 -5.18
C ASP A 24 14.50 -30.84 -5.73
N GLU A 25 13.87 -31.90 -6.24
CA GLU A 25 12.55 -31.81 -6.88
C GLU A 25 11.45 -31.29 -5.91
N THR A 26 11.56 -31.56 -4.62
CA THR A 26 10.61 -31.09 -3.62
C THR A 26 10.87 -29.62 -3.31
N GLU A 27 12.13 -29.25 -3.14
CA GLU A 27 12.56 -27.88 -2.86
C GLU A 27 12.22 -26.93 -4.03
N LYS A 28 12.35 -27.37 -5.30
CA LYS A 28 12.00 -26.58 -6.50
C LYS A 28 10.57 -26.04 -6.49
N THR A 29 9.68 -26.72 -5.79
CA THR A 29 8.26 -26.32 -5.72
C THR A 29 7.91 -25.53 -4.46
N ASN A 30 8.78 -25.53 -3.47
CA ASN A 30 8.56 -24.84 -2.19
C ASN A 30 9.20 -23.45 -2.17
N TYR A 31 10.32 -23.29 -2.88
CA TYR A 31 10.98 -22.00 -3.00
C TYR A 31 10.52 -21.23 -4.24
N ILE A 32 10.37 -19.94 -4.10
CA ILE A 32 9.80 -19.06 -5.12
C ILE A 32 10.87 -18.18 -5.76
N VAL A 33 11.74 -17.61 -4.95
CA VAL A 33 12.86 -16.77 -5.38
C VAL A 33 14.09 -17.07 -4.52
N CYS A 34 15.24 -16.55 -4.93
CA CYS A 34 16.50 -16.68 -4.20
C CYS A 34 17.10 -15.31 -3.91
N ARG A 35 17.59 -15.12 -2.69
CA ARG A 35 18.44 -13.98 -2.36
C ARG A 35 19.87 -14.35 -2.70
N VAL A 36 20.54 -13.56 -3.54
CA VAL A 36 21.95 -13.67 -3.91
C VAL A 36 22.66 -12.43 -3.38
N GLY A 37 23.37 -12.57 -2.28
CA GLY A 37 23.83 -11.42 -1.48
C GLY A 37 22.63 -10.60 -1.01
N LEU A 38 22.54 -9.33 -1.41
CA LEU A 38 21.42 -8.43 -1.07
C LEU A 38 20.35 -8.34 -2.17
N GLN A 39 20.48 -9.07 -3.27
CA GLN A 39 19.56 -8.98 -4.40
C GLN A 39 18.65 -10.21 -4.48
N ILE A 40 17.38 -9.98 -4.85
CA ILE A 40 16.46 -11.07 -5.20
C ILE A 40 16.63 -11.45 -6.66
N LYS A 41 16.60 -12.73 -6.95
CA LYS A 41 16.67 -13.33 -8.28
C LYS A 41 15.60 -14.42 -8.43
N GLU A 42 15.14 -14.60 -9.66
CA GLU A 42 14.33 -15.75 -10.05
C GLU A 42 15.16 -17.03 -9.95
N LEU A 43 14.55 -18.19 -9.70
CA LEU A 43 15.26 -19.45 -9.60
C LEU A 43 15.93 -19.88 -10.93
N ASN A 44 15.43 -19.37 -12.07
CA ASN A 44 16.04 -19.59 -13.38
C ASN A 44 17.27 -18.69 -13.66
N TYR A 45 17.63 -17.78 -12.72
CA TYR A 45 18.78 -16.91 -12.90
C TYR A 45 20.08 -17.72 -12.94
N ALA A 46 20.87 -17.49 -14.00
CA ALA A 46 22.21 -18.09 -14.15
C ALA A 46 23.25 -17.22 -13.43
N LEU A 47 24.02 -17.85 -12.54
CA LEU A 47 25.09 -17.21 -11.77
C LEU A 47 26.18 -16.66 -12.69
N GLN A 48 26.61 -15.45 -12.44
CA GLN A 48 27.63 -14.71 -13.19
C GLN A 48 28.90 -14.52 -12.36
N GLU A 49 30.01 -14.14 -12.98
CA GLU A 49 31.29 -13.89 -12.29
C GLU A 49 31.17 -12.94 -11.10
N ARG A 50 30.33 -11.91 -11.21
CA ARG A 50 30.07 -10.95 -10.14
C ARG A 50 29.40 -11.55 -8.89
N ASN A 51 28.89 -12.77 -8.97
CA ASN A 51 28.28 -13.48 -7.84
C ASN A 51 29.30 -14.31 -7.06
N ASN A 52 30.58 -14.34 -7.46
CA ASN A 52 31.61 -15.09 -6.77
C ASN A 52 31.78 -14.60 -5.31
N GLY A 53 31.82 -15.53 -4.38
CA GLY A 53 31.91 -15.25 -2.94
C GLY A 53 30.59 -14.84 -2.28
N MET A 54 29.46 -14.79 -3.02
CA MET A 54 28.17 -14.43 -2.45
C MET A 54 27.50 -15.61 -1.76
N GLU A 55 26.71 -15.28 -0.75
CA GLU A 55 25.78 -16.21 -0.12
C GLU A 55 24.46 -16.23 -0.87
N ILE A 56 23.84 -17.43 -0.96
CA ILE A 56 22.50 -17.61 -1.51
C ILE A 56 21.54 -18.17 -0.45
N GLU A 57 20.32 -17.62 -0.43
CA GLU A 57 19.24 -18.04 0.45
C GLU A 57 17.94 -18.19 -0.36
N PHE A 58 17.36 -19.38 -0.35
CA PHE A 58 16.08 -19.63 -1.02
C PHE A 58 14.91 -19.21 -0.13
N LEU A 59 13.92 -18.53 -0.72
CA LEU A 59 12.82 -17.91 -0.02
C LEU A 59 11.49 -18.55 -0.45
N GLY A 60 10.72 -19.02 0.54
CA GLY A 60 9.37 -19.54 0.41
C GLY A 60 8.29 -18.47 0.61
N LEU A 61 7.04 -18.89 0.59
CA LEU A 61 5.87 -17.98 0.65
C LEU A 61 5.70 -17.21 1.98
N GLU A 62 6.43 -17.57 3.02
CA GLU A 62 6.50 -16.84 4.28
C GLU A 62 7.29 -15.53 4.15
N ASN A 63 8.05 -15.39 3.05
CA ASN A 63 8.80 -14.18 2.74
C ASN A 63 7.98 -13.24 1.86
N ILE A 64 8.04 -11.94 2.17
CA ILE A 64 7.29 -10.90 1.44
C ILE A 64 7.66 -10.81 -0.05
N GLU A 65 8.93 -10.97 -0.42
CA GLU A 65 9.36 -10.87 -1.81
C GLU A 65 8.97 -12.11 -2.61
N ALA A 66 9.01 -13.28 -1.99
CA ALA A 66 8.47 -14.51 -2.57
C ALA A 66 6.95 -14.42 -2.77
N GLY A 67 6.22 -13.89 -1.80
CA GLY A 67 4.79 -13.62 -1.92
C GLY A 67 4.43 -12.69 -3.08
N LYS A 68 5.22 -11.63 -3.29
CA LYS A 68 5.04 -10.71 -4.44
C LYS A 68 5.34 -11.39 -5.78
N ALA A 69 6.37 -12.22 -5.85
CA ALA A 69 6.71 -12.95 -7.06
C ALA A 69 5.61 -13.97 -7.40
N TYR A 70 5.08 -14.66 -6.41
CA TYR A 70 3.96 -15.58 -6.57
C TYR A 70 2.69 -14.88 -7.08
N GLU A 71 2.32 -13.76 -6.47
CA GLU A 71 1.19 -12.93 -6.87
C GLU A 71 1.32 -12.45 -8.31
N ALA A 72 2.49 -11.92 -8.69
CA ALA A 72 2.75 -11.45 -10.05
C ALA A 72 2.67 -12.58 -11.07
N SER A 73 3.20 -13.77 -10.73
CA SER A 73 3.12 -14.94 -11.59
C SER A 73 1.69 -15.45 -11.78
N LEU A 74 0.88 -15.39 -10.73
CA LEU A 74 -0.53 -15.75 -10.83
C LEU A 74 -1.30 -14.77 -11.74
N ARG A 75 -1.04 -13.46 -11.64
CA ARG A 75 -1.61 -12.46 -12.56
C ARG A 75 -1.18 -12.72 -14.01
N PHE A 76 0.10 -13.01 -14.23
CA PHE A 76 0.63 -13.35 -15.54
C PHE A 76 -0.08 -14.58 -16.14
N ILE A 77 -0.25 -15.66 -15.37
CA ILE A 77 -0.94 -16.88 -15.81
C ILE A 77 -2.42 -16.59 -16.13
N ILE A 78 -3.08 -15.74 -15.36
CA ILE A 78 -4.48 -15.36 -15.61
C ILE A 78 -4.56 -14.52 -16.89
N ALA A 79 -3.66 -13.56 -17.09
CA ALA A 79 -3.59 -12.76 -18.31
C ALA A 79 -3.34 -13.66 -19.55
N MET A 80 -2.42 -14.62 -19.44
CA MET A 80 -2.17 -15.64 -20.47
C MET A 80 -3.43 -16.49 -20.75
N ALA A 81 -4.19 -16.87 -19.72
CA ALA A 81 -5.43 -17.63 -19.89
C ALA A 81 -6.51 -16.84 -20.64
N PHE A 82 -6.66 -15.54 -20.33
CA PHE A 82 -7.55 -14.67 -21.09
C PHE A 82 -7.09 -14.56 -22.55
N HIS A 83 -5.81 -14.31 -22.77
CA HIS A 83 -5.26 -14.23 -24.12
C HIS A 83 -5.48 -15.51 -24.94
N ASN A 84 -5.29 -16.69 -24.33
CA ASN A 84 -5.47 -17.97 -25.01
C ASN A 84 -6.93 -18.21 -25.43
N LEU A 85 -7.89 -17.82 -24.61
CA LEU A 85 -9.32 -18.04 -24.84
C LEU A 85 -9.98 -16.90 -25.62
N TYR A 86 -9.55 -15.66 -25.37
CA TYR A 86 -10.24 -14.43 -25.80
C TYR A 86 -9.24 -13.37 -26.20
N LYS A 87 -8.65 -13.46 -27.40
CA LYS A 87 -7.56 -12.59 -27.88
C LYS A 87 -7.87 -11.09 -27.89
N ASP A 88 -9.16 -10.74 -28.03
CA ASP A 88 -9.62 -9.34 -28.13
C ASP A 88 -10.22 -8.83 -26.82
N VAL A 89 -9.96 -9.52 -25.71
CA VAL A 89 -10.50 -9.15 -24.40
C VAL A 89 -9.42 -8.54 -23.54
N ASP A 90 -9.54 -7.27 -23.24
CA ASP A 90 -8.66 -6.53 -22.35
C ASP A 90 -9.12 -6.69 -20.90
N ILE A 91 -8.18 -6.97 -20.03
CA ILE A 91 -8.38 -7.09 -18.58
C ILE A 91 -7.50 -6.12 -17.83
N ARG A 92 -7.94 -5.72 -16.64
CA ARG A 92 -7.13 -4.91 -15.72
C ARG A 92 -7.14 -5.49 -14.33
N PHE A 93 -5.96 -5.72 -13.78
CA PHE A 93 -5.80 -5.98 -12.34
C PHE A 93 -5.83 -4.64 -11.62
N SER A 94 -6.69 -4.52 -10.62
CA SER A 94 -6.94 -3.25 -9.93
C SER A 94 -6.63 -3.37 -8.43
N TYR A 95 -7.46 -2.78 -7.61
CA TYR A 95 -7.34 -2.73 -6.16
C TYR A 95 -7.57 -4.09 -5.49
N ASN A 96 -7.22 -4.17 -4.21
CA ASN A 96 -7.47 -5.35 -3.40
C ASN A 96 -8.79 -5.20 -2.62
N VAL A 97 -9.59 -6.27 -2.61
CA VAL A 97 -10.78 -6.44 -1.77
C VAL A 97 -10.57 -7.66 -0.89
N SER A 98 -10.75 -7.55 0.42
CA SER A 98 -10.52 -8.66 1.36
C SER A 98 -9.19 -9.38 1.13
N ARG A 99 -8.11 -8.60 0.89
CA ARG A 99 -6.76 -9.10 0.55
C ARG A 99 -6.69 -9.92 -0.75
N ALA A 100 -7.75 -9.95 -1.55
CA ALA A 100 -7.78 -10.55 -2.89
C ALA A 100 -7.59 -9.48 -3.95
N ILE A 101 -6.95 -9.81 -5.07
CA ILE A 101 -6.82 -8.91 -6.22
C ILE A 101 -8.13 -8.89 -6.98
N PHE A 102 -8.64 -7.71 -7.30
CA PHE A 102 -9.77 -7.56 -8.21
C PHE A 102 -9.27 -7.43 -9.64
N CYS A 103 -9.77 -8.29 -10.51
CA CYS A 103 -9.54 -8.26 -11.95
C CYS A 103 -10.86 -7.98 -12.67
N GLN A 104 -10.86 -7.00 -13.53
CA GLN A 104 -12.01 -6.59 -14.34
C GLN A 104 -11.75 -6.76 -15.82
N VAL A 105 -12.81 -6.90 -16.59
CA VAL A 105 -12.78 -6.85 -18.05
C VAL A 105 -13.07 -5.42 -18.50
N LEU A 106 -12.22 -4.89 -19.38
CA LEU A 106 -12.36 -3.55 -19.94
C LEU A 106 -13.18 -3.55 -21.23
N THR A 107 -13.19 -4.65 -21.97
CA THR A 107 -13.90 -4.82 -23.24
C THR A 107 -15.42 -4.78 -23.05
N PRO A 108 -16.12 -3.80 -23.64
CA PRO A 108 -17.56 -3.70 -23.51
C PRO A 108 -18.31 -4.93 -24.07
N GLY A 109 -19.38 -5.33 -23.38
CA GLY A 109 -20.22 -6.42 -23.84
C GLY A 109 -19.70 -7.84 -23.54
N PHE A 110 -18.49 -7.97 -22.99
CA PHE A 110 -17.99 -9.29 -22.56
C PHE A 110 -18.72 -9.79 -21.31
N HIS A 111 -19.28 -10.99 -21.37
CA HIS A 111 -20.07 -11.56 -20.30
C HIS A 111 -19.22 -12.45 -19.37
N LEU A 112 -18.45 -11.83 -18.48
CA LEU A 112 -17.51 -12.51 -17.59
C LEU A 112 -18.12 -13.66 -16.76
N PRO A 113 -19.32 -13.57 -16.16
CA PRO A 113 -19.91 -14.67 -15.39
C PRO A 113 -20.02 -16.00 -16.18
N ARG A 114 -20.28 -15.91 -17.50
CA ARG A 114 -20.32 -17.11 -18.36
C ARG A 114 -18.92 -17.63 -18.73
N ALA A 115 -17.92 -16.78 -18.74
CA ALA A 115 -16.56 -17.13 -19.10
C ALA A 115 -15.71 -17.60 -17.91
N THR A 116 -16.15 -17.37 -16.66
CA THR A 116 -15.33 -17.61 -15.46
C THR A 116 -14.86 -19.06 -15.35
N ASP A 117 -15.72 -20.04 -15.59
CA ASP A 117 -15.35 -21.46 -15.50
C ASP A 117 -14.34 -21.86 -16.59
N ALA A 118 -14.49 -21.33 -17.81
CA ALA A 118 -13.54 -21.54 -18.89
C ALA A 118 -12.16 -20.96 -18.53
N ILE A 119 -12.13 -19.76 -17.98
CA ILE A 119 -10.90 -19.10 -17.53
C ILE A 119 -10.23 -19.92 -16.41
N ILE A 120 -10.98 -20.36 -15.40
CA ILE A 120 -10.46 -21.19 -14.31
C ILE A 120 -9.88 -22.51 -14.85
N ASN A 121 -10.55 -23.15 -15.80
CA ASN A 121 -10.07 -24.38 -16.40
C ASN A 121 -8.80 -24.16 -17.23
N GLU A 122 -8.71 -23.05 -17.96
CA GLU A 122 -7.50 -22.71 -18.72
C GLU A 122 -6.32 -22.39 -17.79
N VAL A 123 -6.54 -21.64 -16.69
CA VAL A 123 -5.51 -21.41 -15.65
C VAL A 123 -5.02 -22.77 -15.09
N LYS A 124 -5.92 -23.70 -14.77
CA LYS A 124 -5.54 -25.04 -14.31
C LYS A 124 -4.73 -25.80 -15.36
N ARG A 125 -5.10 -25.69 -16.64
CA ARG A 125 -4.39 -26.32 -17.76
C ARG A 125 -2.97 -25.79 -17.89
N ILE A 126 -2.79 -24.45 -17.84
CA ILE A 126 -1.48 -23.79 -17.90
C ILE A 126 -0.59 -24.23 -16.73
N ILE A 127 -1.13 -24.23 -15.52
CA ILE A 127 -0.40 -24.65 -14.31
C ILE A 127 0.02 -26.12 -14.40
N LYS A 128 -0.88 -26.99 -14.83
CA LYS A 128 -0.60 -28.43 -15.01
C LYS A 128 0.47 -28.69 -16.07
N ALA A 129 0.53 -27.86 -17.10
CA ALA A 129 1.54 -27.99 -18.17
C ALA A 129 2.97 -27.67 -17.68
N ASN A 130 3.12 -27.03 -16.53
CA ASN A 130 4.40 -26.70 -15.89
C ASN A 130 5.42 -26.04 -16.83
N LEU A 131 4.95 -25.05 -17.59
CA LEU A 131 5.76 -24.33 -18.56
C LEU A 131 6.78 -23.41 -17.87
N PRO A 132 8.04 -23.32 -18.38
CA PRO A 132 9.02 -22.39 -17.83
C PRO A 132 8.58 -20.94 -18.04
N ILE A 133 8.85 -20.09 -17.05
CA ILE A 133 8.71 -18.64 -17.14
C ILE A 133 10.11 -18.04 -17.20
N GLU A 134 10.44 -17.42 -18.31
CA GLU A 134 11.78 -16.92 -18.59
C GLU A 134 11.77 -15.39 -18.69
N ARG A 135 12.76 -14.76 -18.06
CA ARG A 135 12.98 -13.33 -18.19
C ARG A 135 13.85 -13.06 -19.39
N VAL A 136 13.31 -12.30 -20.35
CA VAL A 136 14.00 -11.90 -21.58
C VAL A 136 14.21 -10.39 -21.59
N THR A 137 15.37 -9.96 -22.10
CA THR A 137 15.66 -8.53 -22.27
C THR A 137 15.58 -8.21 -23.76
N VAL A 138 14.73 -7.25 -24.09
CA VAL A 138 14.50 -6.81 -25.47
C VAL A 138 14.77 -5.31 -25.60
N THR A 139 15.05 -4.85 -26.79
CA THR A 139 15.11 -3.41 -27.11
C THR A 139 13.71 -2.78 -27.07
N ILE A 140 13.65 -1.46 -27.01
CA ILE A 140 12.36 -0.73 -27.07
C ILE A 140 11.59 -1.06 -28.34
N ASP A 141 12.28 -1.20 -29.49
CA ASP A 141 11.60 -1.46 -30.76
C ASP A 141 11.07 -2.90 -30.84
N GLU A 142 11.83 -3.88 -30.35
CA GLU A 142 11.32 -5.26 -30.21
C GLU A 142 10.12 -5.30 -29.25
N ALA A 143 10.17 -4.56 -28.13
CA ALA A 143 9.05 -4.48 -27.20
C ALA A 143 7.79 -3.88 -27.86
N LYS A 144 7.94 -2.84 -28.70
CA LYS A 144 6.83 -2.25 -29.46
C LYS A 144 6.17 -3.27 -30.39
N GLU A 145 6.97 -4.07 -31.11
CA GLU A 145 6.42 -5.10 -32.00
C GLU A 145 5.68 -6.20 -31.24
N ILE A 146 6.25 -6.65 -30.12
CA ILE A 146 5.58 -7.60 -29.22
C ILE A 146 4.25 -7.02 -28.72
N TYR A 147 4.24 -5.80 -28.20
CA TYR A 147 3.02 -5.19 -27.66
C TYR A 147 1.95 -4.96 -28.74
N LYS A 148 2.33 -4.62 -29.98
CA LYS A 148 1.40 -4.54 -31.11
C LYS A 148 0.78 -5.91 -31.42
N GLN A 149 1.60 -6.97 -31.41
CA GLN A 149 1.12 -8.34 -31.67
C GLN A 149 0.05 -8.78 -30.67
N TYR A 150 0.18 -8.35 -29.40
CA TYR A 150 -0.76 -8.66 -28.32
C TYR A 150 -1.85 -7.61 -28.10
N ASN A 151 -1.90 -6.58 -28.92
CA ASN A 151 -2.85 -5.47 -28.81
C ASN A 151 -2.78 -4.70 -27.48
N HIS A 152 -1.60 -4.67 -26.83
CA HIS A 152 -1.35 -4.00 -25.55
C HIS A 152 -1.05 -2.51 -25.75
N GLN A 153 -2.08 -1.71 -26.03
CA GLN A 153 -1.93 -0.27 -26.27
C GLN A 153 -1.41 0.48 -25.03
N ASP A 154 -1.85 0.08 -23.83
CA ASP A 154 -1.41 0.60 -22.53
C ASP A 154 0.11 0.49 -22.37
N LYS A 155 0.69 -0.66 -22.76
CA LYS A 155 2.14 -0.90 -22.68
C LYS A 155 2.91 -0.15 -23.75
N LEU A 156 2.35 0.05 -24.93
CA LEU A 156 2.93 0.91 -25.97
C LEU A 156 3.02 2.37 -25.49
N ASP A 157 1.97 2.84 -24.84
CA ASP A 157 1.90 4.23 -24.39
C ASP A 157 2.83 4.51 -23.22
N ILE A 158 3.01 3.57 -22.28
CA ILE A 158 3.92 3.78 -21.14
C ILE A 158 5.40 3.83 -21.55
N LEU A 159 5.78 3.25 -22.70
CA LEU A 159 7.14 3.33 -23.22
C LEU A 159 7.62 4.77 -23.48
N LYS A 160 6.69 5.72 -23.72
CA LYS A 160 7.01 7.16 -23.87
C LYS A 160 7.66 7.76 -22.62
N TYR A 161 7.36 7.20 -21.45
CA TYR A 161 7.84 7.67 -20.15
C TYR A 161 8.98 6.83 -19.59
N ARG A 162 9.40 5.79 -20.33
CA ARG A 162 10.48 4.90 -19.91
C ARG A 162 11.84 5.51 -20.22
N PRO A 163 12.73 5.70 -19.21
CA PRO A 163 14.06 6.29 -19.44
C PRO A 163 15.10 5.29 -19.96
N GLU A 164 14.85 3.97 -19.81
CA GLU A 164 15.79 2.92 -20.25
C GLU A 164 15.55 2.52 -21.72
N ASN A 165 16.61 2.11 -22.40
CA ASN A 165 16.57 1.67 -23.81
C ASN A 165 16.18 0.20 -23.99
N THR A 166 15.98 -0.53 -22.89
CA THR A 166 15.62 -1.95 -22.91
C THR A 166 14.42 -2.23 -21.99
N VAL A 167 13.69 -3.30 -22.28
CA VAL A 167 12.59 -3.79 -21.49
C VAL A 167 12.87 -5.23 -21.07
N HIS A 168 12.60 -5.56 -19.81
CA HIS A 168 12.61 -6.93 -19.33
C HIS A 168 11.20 -7.49 -19.37
N LEU A 169 10.93 -8.39 -20.32
CA LEU A 169 9.67 -9.11 -20.43
C LEU A 169 9.79 -10.49 -19.79
N TYR A 170 8.65 -11.08 -19.48
CA TYR A 170 8.54 -12.49 -19.15
C TYR A 170 7.89 -13.24 -20.30
N LYS A 171 8.48 -14.39 -20.63
CA LYS A 171 8.04 -15.29 -21.70
C LYS A 171 7.59 -16.62 -21.09
N CYS A 172 6.44 -17.12 -21.53
CA CYS A 172 5.94 -18.47 -21.20
C CYS A 172 5.32 -19.09 -22.47
N GLY A 173 6.00 -20.06 -23.07
CA GLY A 173 5.62 -20.52 -24.40
C GLY A 173 5.71 -19.38 -25.41
N ASP A 174 4.61 -19.10 -26.11
CA ASP A 174 4.51 -18.00 -27.08
C ASP A 174 3.93 -16.71 -26.47
N TYR A 175 3.59 -16.70 -25.17
CA TYR A 175 3.03 -15.54 -24.51
C TYR A 175 4.12 -14.68 -23.87
N TYR A 176 4.04 -13.36 -24.09
CA TYR A 176 4.95 -12.36 -23.52
C TYR A 176 4.16 -11.31 -22.76
N ASP A 177 4.67 -10.93 -21.58
CA ASP A 177 4.10 -9.82 -20.80
C ASP A 177 5.17 -9.09 -19.98
N TYR A 178 4.87 -7.84 -19.58
CA TYR A 178 5.66 -7.08 -18.64
C TYR A 178 5.06 -7.17 -17.24
N MET A 179 5.90 -7.51 -16.27
CA MET A 179 5.50 -7.57 -14.86
C MET A 179 6.50 -6.79 -13.99
N HIS A 180 5.99 -5.98 -13.07
CA HIS A 180 6.81 -5.15 -12.17
C HIS A 180 7.41 -5.93 -10.99
N SER A 181 7.47 -7.24 -11.03
CA SER A 181 7.98 -8.11 -9.98
C SER A 181 8.89 -9.18 -10.56
N TYR A 182 9.53 -9.95 -9.69
CA TYR A 182 10.12 -11.23 -10.04
C TYR A 182 9.03 -12.27 -10.27
N MET A 183 9.37 -13.39 -10.91
CA MET A 183 8.42 -14.45 -11.26
C MET A 183 8.90 -15.80 -10.71
N VAL A 184 7.97 -16.74 -10.59
CA VAL A 184 8.29 -18.15 -10.30
C VAL A 184 9.02 -18.79 -11.50
N ALA A 185 9.75 -19.90 -11.26
CA ALA A 185 10.52 -20.56 -12.30
C ALA A 185 9.66 -21.19 -13.41
N SER A 186 8.46 -21.67 -13.05
CA SER A 186 7.52 -22.29 -13.98
C SER A 186 6.07 -22.12 -13.50
N THR A 187 5.12 -22.31 -14.40
CA THR A 187 3.69 -22.20 -14.07
C THR A 187 3.25 -23.23 -13.02
N GLY A 188 3.89 -24.38 -12.95
CA GLY A 188 3.63 -25.43 -11.96
C GLY A 188 4.00 -25.09 -10.52
N CYS A 189 4.77 -24.00 -10.29
CA CYS A 189 5.05 -23.50 -8.94
C CYS A 189 3.81 -22.85 -8.29
N ILE A 190 2.76 -22.52 -9.07
CA ILE A 190 1.52 -21.95 -8.55
C ILE A 190 0.60 -23.08 -8.08
N LYS A 191 0.60 -23.36 -6.77
CA LYS A 191 -0.14 -24.49 -6.20
C LYS A 191 -1.46 -24.11 -5.54
N GLN A 192 -1.51 -22.94 -4.92
CA GLN A 192 -2.63 -22.51 -4.09
C GLN A 192 -3.15 -21.15 -4.58
N TYR A 193 -4.39 -21.14 -5.02
CA TYR A 193 -5.11 -19.92 -5.40
C TYR A 193 -6.61 -20.19 -5.40
N VAL A 194 -7.40 -19.14 -5.29
CA VAL A 194 -8.86 -19.19 -5.46
C VAL A 194 -9.26 -18.08 -6.41
N ILE A 195 -9.96 -18.42 -7.47
CA ILE A 195 -10.57 -17.48 -8.40
C ILE A 195 -12.09 -17.64 -8.26
N ARG A 196 -12.79 -16.54 -8.04
CA ARG A 196 -14.25 -16.53 -7.93
C ARG A 196 -14.88 -15.32 -8.60
N PRO A 197 -16.13 -15.44 -9.09
CA PRO A 197 -16.89 -14.29 -9.59
C PRO A 197 -17.04 -13.23 -8.49
N TYR A 198 -16.87 -11.96 -8.87
CA TYR A 198 -17.11 -10.79 -8.02
C TYR A 198 -17.50 -9.61 -8.92
N SER A 199 -18.79 -9.33 -9.01
CA SER A 199 -19.31 -8.36 -9.98
C SER A 199 -18.71 -6.94 -9.79
N PRO A 200 -18.20 -6.30 -10.86
CA PRO A 200 -18.29 -6.66 -12.30
C PRO A 200 -17.07 -7.42 -12.85
N GLY A 201 -16.32 -8.13 -12.03
CA GLY A 201 -15.09 -8.84 -12.39
C GLY A 201 -14.96 -10.20 -11.70
N ILE A 202 -13.73 -10.56 -11.43
CA ILE A 202 -13.34 -11.70 -10.61
C ILE A 202 -12.39 -11.25 -9.50
N ILE A 203 -12.36 -11.98 -8.39
CA ILE A 203 -11.34 -11.84 -7.36
C ILE A 203 -10.43 -13.05 -7.34
N ILE A 204 -9.16 -12.77 -6.98
CA ILE A 204 -8.08 -13.73 -7.00
C ILE A 204 -7.44 -13.71 -5.62
N GLN A 205 -7.60 -14.81 -4.87
CA GLN A 205 -6.96 -15.01 -3.57
C GLN A 205 -5.75 -15.92 -3.73
N TYR A 206 -4.72 -15.64 -2.95
CA TYR A 206 -3.45 -16.36 -2.97
C TYR A 206 -2.83 -16.38 -1.57
N PRO A 207 -1.83 -17.26 -1.30
CA PRO A 207 -1.15 -17.34 0.00
C PRO A 207 -0.52 -16.01 0.39
N ARG A 208 -0.72 -15.60 1.64
CA ARG A 208 -0.23 -14.33 2.18
C ARG A 208 0.89 -14.58 3.19
N TYR A 209 2.03 -13.89 3.03
CA TYR A 209 3.18 -14.02 3.93
C TYR A 209 2.83 -13.67 5.38
N GLU A 210 1.99 -12.64 5.59
CA GLU A 210 1.54 -12.19 6.91
C GLU A 210 0.58 -13.19 7.60
N LEU A 211 0.15 -14.23 6.89
CA LEU A 211 -0.68 -15.33 7.38
C LEU A 211 0.04 -16.68 7.31
N ASN A 212 1.37 -16.69 7.37
CA ASN A 212 2.20 -17.89 7.26
C ASN A 212 1.87 -18.72 6.00
N ALA A 213 1.87 -18.07 4.86
CA ALA A 213 1.58 -18.66 3.54
C ALA A 213 0.17 -19.30 3.41
N LYS A 214 -0.81 -18.86 4.18
CA LYS A 214 -2.19 -19.29 4.04
C LYS A 214 -3.00 -18.34 3.18
N ILE A 215 -3.98 -18.87 2.46
CA ILE A 215 -4.99 -18.06 1.76
C ILE A 215 -5.95 -17.50 2.82
N PRO A 216 -6.17 -16.17 2.87
CA PRO A 216 -7.15 -15.59 3.80
C PRO A 216 -8.56 -16.03 3.47
N GLU A 217 -9.41 -16.14 4.49
CA GLU A 217 -10.84 -16.24 4.29
C GLU A 217 -11.35 -14.95 3.62
N PHE A 218 -12.28 -15.09 2.69
CA PHE A 218 -12.90 -13.93 2.06
C PHE A 218 -13.97 -13.36 2.99
N VAL A 219 -13.78 -12.12 3.38
CA VAL A 219 -14.75 -11.35 4.16
C VAL A 219 -15.28 -10.22 3.29
N GLU A 220 -16.58 -10.07 3.19
CA GLU A 220 -17.17 -8.96 2.45
C GLU A 220 -17.00 -7.66 3.23
N GLU A 221 -16.17 -6.77 2.69
CA GLU A 221 -15.88 -5.44 3.26
C GLU A 221 -16.92 -4.43 2.74
N SER A 222 -18.08 -4.37 3.39
CA SER A 222 -19.21 -3.59 2.88
C SER A 222 -18.95 -2.08 2.90
N THR A 223 -18.33 -1.56 3.94
CA THR A 223 -18.06 -0.13 4.09
C THR A 223 -16.80 0.27 3.33
N TYR A 224 -15.72 -0.45 3.53
CA TYR A 224 -14.46 -0.21 2.82
C TYR A 224 -14.59 -0.47 1.32
N GLY A 225 -15.22 -1.57 0.93
CA GLY A 225 -15.46 -1.93 -0.48
C GLY A 225 -16.37 -0.93 -1.21
N ARG A 226 -17.35 -0.33 -0.51
CA ARG A 226 -18.17 0.76 -1.09
C ARG A 226 -17.31 1.96 -1.45
N THR A 227 -16.41 2.38 -0.57
CA THR A 227 -15.50 3.51 -0.81
C THR A 227 -14.50 3.19 -1.92
N LEU A 228 -13.98 1.95 -2.00
CA LEU A 228 -13.17 1.50 -3.13
C LEU A 228 -13.91 1.62 -4.45
N LYS A 229 -15.17 1.18 -4.50
CA LYS A 229 -16.01 1.28 -5.71
C LYS A 229 -16.30 2.73 -6.10
N GLN A 230 -16.53 3.60 -5.13
CA GLN A 230 -16.70 5.05 -5.37
C GLN A 230 -15.41 5.67 -5.92
N ALA A 231 -14.25 5.34 -5.33
CA ALA A 231 -12.94 5.79 -5.80
C ALA A 231 -12.67 5.32 -7.24
N TYR A 232 -12.94 4.06 -7.53
CA TYR A 232 -12.82 3.48 -8.86
C TYR A 232 -13.70 4.21 -9.89
N ASN A 233 -14.99 4.40 -9.60
CA ASN A 233 -15.91 5.06 -10.51
C ASN A 233 -15.51 6.52 -10.78
N TRP A 234 -15.02 7.22 -9.75
CA TRP A 234 -14.52 8.58 -9.89
C TRP A 234 -13.25 8.65 -10.77
N SER A 235 -12.29 7.76 -10.53
CA SER A 235 -11.06 7.68 -11.32
C SER A 235 -11.35 7.34 -12.78
N LYS A 236 -12.25 6.39 -13.02
CA LYS A 236 -12.69 6.00 -14.37
C LYS A 236 -13.35 7.17 -15.11
N LYS A 237 -14.30 7.86 -14.45
CA LYS A 237 -15.01 9.01 -15.04
C LYS A 237 -14.07 10.15 -15.43
N ASN A 238 -13.03 10.38 -14.64
CA ASN A 238 -12.10 11.49 -14.85
C ASN A 238 -10.85 11.10 -15.64
N LYS A 239 -10.74 9.83 -16.08
CA LYS A 239 -9.56 9.28 -16.77
C LYS A 239 -8.29 9.48 -15.93
N LEU A 240 -8.23 8.81 -14.78
CA LEU A 240 -7.15 8.88 -13.78
C LEU A 240 -6.79 7.48 -13.26
N GLN A 241 -7.02 6.44 -14.06
CA GLN A 241 -6.76 5.06 -13.64
C GLN A 241 -5.35 4.58 -13.99
N THR A 242 -4.65 5.26 -14.89
CA THR A 242 -3.30 4.90 -15.31
C THR A 242 -2.34 6.07 -15.20
N VAL A 243 -1.05 5.77 -15.09
CA VAL A 243 0.01 6.78 -15.13
C VAL A 243 -0.07 7.62 -16.40
N ILE A 244 -0.43 7.01 -17.55
CA ILE A 244 -0.58 7.69 -18.83
C ILE A 244 -1.66 8.75 -18.77
N GLU A 245 -2.82 8.40 -18.24
CA GLU A 245 -3.95 9.31 -18.08
C GLU A 245 -3.61 10.48 -17.14
N ILE A 246 -2.90 10.19 -16.04
CA ILE A 246 -2.43 11.22 -15.08
C ILE A 246 -1.40 12.13 -15.75
N ASN A 247 -0.41 11.57 -16.45
CA ASN A 247 0.61 12.36 -17.15
C ASN A 247 -0.01 13.26 -18.22
N ALA A 248 -1.03 12.77 -18.93
CA ALA A 248 -1.76 13.59 -19.91
C ALA A 248 -2.40 14.83 -19.26
N LYS A 249 -2.89 14.74 -17.98
CA LYS A 249 -3.39 15.89 -17.23
C LYS A 249 -2.28 16.87 -16.84
N VAL A 250 -1.09 16.34 -16.49
CA VAL A 250 0.06 17.17 -16.10
C VAL A 250 0.69 17.87 -17.34
N GLU A 251 0.70 17.22 -18.49
CA GLU A 251 1.26 17.74 -19.74
C GLU A 251 0.35 18.78 -20.42
N THR A 252 -0.91 18.93 -19.98
CA THR A 252 -1.79 20.01 -20.44
C THR A 252 -1.46 21.32 -19.74
N ASN A 253 -1.83 22.45 -20.34
CA ASN A 253 -1.66 23.78 -19.71
C ASN A 253 -2.60 24.00 -18.51
N ASN A 254 -3.35 23.00 -18.06
CA ASN A 254 -4.37 23.07 -17.02
C ASN A 254 -4.04 22.20 -15.79
N VAL A 255 -2.77 22.14 -15.39
CA VAL A 255 -2.35 21.43 -14.16
C VAL A 255 -3.08 21.94 -12.92
N LEU A 256 -3.34 23.26 -12.85
CA LEU A 256 -4.11 23.86 -11.77
C LEU A 256 -5.51 23.25 -11.66
N ASP A 257 -6.23 23.13 -12.77
CA ASP A 257 -7.58 22.53 -12.77
C ASP A 257 -7.55 21.07 -12.33
N PHE A 258 -6.52 20.32 -12.71
CA PHE A 258 -6.33 18.94 -12.27
C PHE A 258 -6.13 18.84 -10.75
N VAL A 259 -5.26 19.67 -10.18
CA VAL A 259 -5.05 19.74 -8.73
C VAL A 259 -6.35 20.14 -8.01
N GLN A 260 -6.99 21.22 -8.44
CA GLN A 260 -8.21 21.73 -7.83
C GLN A 260 -9.39 20.73 -7.93
N MET A 261 -9.50 19.99 -9.02
CA MET A 261 -10.48 18.92 -9.18
C MET A 261 -10.29 17.80 -8.12
N CYS A 262 -9.05 17.40 -7.86
CA CYS A 262 -8.75 16.41 -6.84
C CYS A 262 -9.05 16.94 -5.42
N GLU A 263 -8.72 18.19 -5.14
CA GLU A 263 -9.03 18.85 -3.87
C GLU A 263 -10.54 19.04 -3.67
N ALA A 264 -11.27 19.41 -4.73
CA ALA A 264 -12.72 19.50 -4.70
C ALA A 264 -13.40 18.16 -4.38
N LYS A 265 -12.83 17.02 -4.82
CA LYS A 265 -13.29 15.68 -4.39
C LYS A 265 -13.18 15.52 -2.88
N HIS A 266 -12.03 15.89 -2.28
CA HIS A 266 -11.84 15.82 -0.84
C HIS A 266 -12.80 16.76 -0.09
N ASN A 267 -12.99 17.99 -0.57
CA ASN A 267 -13.94 18.94 0.03
C ASN A 267 -15.37 18.38 0.05
N ARG A 268 -15.81 17.77 -1.07
CA ARG A 268 -17.13 17.13 -1.14
C ARG A 268 -17.28 15.98 -0.15
N MET A 269 -16.24 15.15 0.03
CA MET A 269 -16.27 14.06 1.00
C MET A 269 -16.31 14.58 2.44
N LEU A 270 -15.66 15.71 2.74
CA LEU A 270 -15.72 16.36 4.06
C LEU A 270 -17.13 16.91 4.34
N VAL A 271 -17.76 17.56 3.36
CA VAL A 271 -19.15 18.04 3.48
C VAL A 271 -20.12 16.89 3.73
N GLU A 272 -19.97 15.77 3.00
CA GLU A 272 -20.76 14.55 3.21
C GLU A 272 -20.59 14.01 4.63
N LEU A 273 -19.33 13.92 5.09
CA LEU A 273 -19.01 13.49 6.45
C LEU A 273 -19.61 14.43 7.50
N GLY A 274 -19.49 15.76 7.29
CA GLY A 274 -20.08 16.77 8.16
C GLY A 274 -21.61 16.62 8.26
N ASN A 275 -22.29 16.41 7.14
CA ASN A 275 -23.74 16.14 7.12
C ASN A 275 -24.11 14.90 7.94
N ASN A 276 -23.34 13.80 7.79
CA ASN A 276 -23.62 12.57 8.52
C ASN A 276 -23.45 12.74 10.04
N ILE A 277 -22.44 13.50 10.47
CA ILE A 277 -22.21 13.77 11.89
C ILE A 277 -23.29 14.69 12.44
N GLU A 278 -23.65 15.76 11.74
CA GLU A 278 -24.64 16.74 12.14
C GLU A 278 -26.03 16.11 12.35
N GLN A 279 -26.42 15.13 11.50
CA GLN A 279 -27.70 14.42 11.59
C GLN A 279 -27.90 13.67 12.92
N ASP A 280 -26.82 13.28 13.61
CA ASP A 280 -26.87 12.51 14.84
C ASP A 280 -26.07 13.15 15.99
N ILE A 281 -25.81 14.46 15.88
CA ILE A 281 -24.90 15.18 16.80
C ILE A 281 -25.42 15.16 18.26
N GLU A 282 -26.72 15.09 18.48
CA GLU A 282 -27.32 15.00 19.82
C GLU A 282 -26.89 13.75 20.56
N ASN A 283 -26.62 12.66 19.85
CA ASN A 283 -26.15 11.40 20.41
C ASN A 283 -24.63 11.29 20.44
N ILE A 284 -23.92 11.89 19.48
CA ILE A 284 -22.47 11.73 19.32
C ILE A 284 -21.72 12.49 20.42
N ARG A 285 -20.94 11.76 21.22
CA ARG A 285 -20.01 12.31 22.23
C ARG A 285 -18.54 12.13 21.82
N LEU A 286 -18.26 11.13 21.02
CA LEU A 286 -16.90 10.80 20.57
C LEU A 286 -16.85 10.63 19.07
N ILE A 287 -15.94 11.34 18.40
CA ILE A 287 -15.56 11.15 17.00
C ILE A 287 -14.16 10.54 17.02
N ALA A 288 -14.04 9.28 16.59
CA ALA A 288 -12.81 8.52 16.60
C ALA A 288 -12.23 8.39 15.18
N ILE A 289 -11.01 8.88 14.94
CA ILE A 289 -10.36 8.91 13.63
C ILE A 289 -9.13 8.00 13.65
N ALA A 290 -9.18 6.88 12.94
CA ALA A 290 -8.05 6.00 12.77
C ALA A 290 -7.64 5.83 11.31
N GLY A 291 -6.40 5.43 11.13
CA GLY A 291 -5.86 5.08 9.82
C GLY A 291 -4.38 4.70 9.93
N PRO A 292 -3.85 4.00 8.94
CA PRO A 292 -2.47 3.54 8.95
C PRO A 292 -1.48 4.70 8.87
N SER A 293 -0.20 4.41 9.13
CA SER A 293 0.86 5.43 9.04
C SER A 293 0.88 6.09 7.66
N SER A 294 1.08 7.40 7.64
CA SER A 294 1.09 8.25 6.43
C SER A 294 -0.21 8.23 5.62
N SER A 295 -1.34 8.06 6.29
CA SER A 295 -2.67 8.22 5.66
C SER A 295 -3.13 9.68 5.58
N GLY A 296 -2.49 10.62 6.29
CA GLY A 296 -2.90 12.02 6.35
C GLY A 296 -3.86 12.34 7.50
N LYS A 297 -3.81 11.55 8.60
CA LYS A 297 -4.72 11.67 9.75
C LYS A 297 -4.75 13.06 10.36
N THR A 298 -3.58 13.63 10.66
CA THR A 298 -3.47 14.90 11.41
C THR A 298 -4.08 16.05 10.62
N THR A 299 -3.76 16.18 9.34
CA THR A 299 -4.38 17.21 8.48
C THR A 299 -5.86 16.96 8.30
N PHE A 300 -6.26 15.70 8.11
CA PHE A 300 -7.67 15.34 7.98
C PHE A 300 -8.47 15.68 9.23
N CYS A 301 -7.95 15.39 10.41
CA CYS A 301 -8.58 15.71 11.68
C CYS A 301 -8.84 17.23 11.82
N ASN A 302 -7.85 18.04 11.46
CA ASN A 302 -8.01 19.50 11.43
C ASN A 302 -9.08 19.95 10.41
N ARG A 303 -9.13 19.33 9.23
CA ARG A 303 -10.16 19.65 8.21
C ARG A 303 -11.56 19.25 8.66
N VAL A 304 -11.71 18.09 9.31
CA VAL A 304 -13.01 17.67 9.90
C VAL A 304 -13.42 18.66 10.99
N ARG A 305 -12.48 19.07 11.85
CA ARG A 305 -12.76 20.10 12.88
C ARG A 305 -13.27 21.39 12.26
N ILE A 306 -12.65 21.90 11.21
CA ILE A 306 -13.08 23.13 10.54
C ILE A 306 -14.47 22.95 9.88
N GLU A 307 -14.72 21.79 9.26
CA GLU A 307 -16.03 21.46 8.69
C GLU A 307 -17.13 21.48 9.76
N LEU A 308 -16.87 20.88 10.95
CA LEU A 308 -17.80 20.87 12.06
C LEU A 308 -18.00 22.27 12.68
N LEU A 309 -16.93 23.07 12.82
CA LEU A 309 -17.03 24.47 13.26
C LEU A 309 -17.92 25.29 12.34
N SER A 310 -17.86 25.08 11.03
CA SER A 310 -18.70 25.79 10.06
C SER A 310 -20.20 25.51 10.23
N ARG A 311 -20.54 24.42 10.95
CA ARG A 311 -21.91 23.98 11.29
C ARG A 311 -22.30 24.34 12.71
N GLY A 312 -21.48 25.11 13.44
CA GLY A 312 -21.73 25.46 14.83
C GLY A 312 -21.39 24.35 15.84
N ILE A 313 -20.79 23.24 15.38
CA ILE A 313 -20.32 22.14 16.24
C ILE A 313 -18.86 22.41 16.61
N ASN A 314 -18.56 22.49 17.91
CA ASN A 314 -17.21 22.81 18.41
C ASN A 314 -16.53 21.58 19.03
N PRO A 315 -15.85 20.72 18.24
CA PRO A 315 -15.20 19.53 18.77
C PRO A 315 -13.91 19.86 19.52
N VAL A 316 -13.66 19.12 20.61
CA VAL A 316 -12.40 19.21 21.37
C VAL A 316 -11.47 18.10 20.90
N MET A 317 -10.29 18.47 20.38
CA MET A 317 -9.30 17.51 19.85
C MET A 317 -8.38 16.97 20.94
N ILE A 318 -8.20 15.66 20.97
CA ILE A 318 -7.24 14.96 21.85
C ILE A 318 -6.41 14.01 20.97
N SER A 319 -5.08 14.13 21.02
CA SER A 319 -4.18 13.19 20.37
C SER A 319 -3.95 11.97 21.27
N MET A 320 -4.12 10.79 20.73
CA MET A 320 -3.78 9.55 21.45
C MET A 320 -2.28 9.40 21.63
N ASP A 321 -1.49 10.02 20.77
CA ASP A 321 -0.03 9.99 20.87
C ASP A 321 0.50 10.67 22.13
N ASP A 322 -0.29 11.55 22.76
CA ASP A 322 0.06 12.18 24.04
C ASP A 322 0.00 11.18 25.24
N TYR A 323 -0.64 10.02 25.05
CA TYR A 323 -0.77 8.99 26.06
C TYR A 323 0.26 7.86 25.96
N TYR A 324 1.29 8.00 25.09
CA TYR A 324 2.37 7.02 25.04
C TYR A 324 3.08 6.89 26.40
N LEU A 325 3.45 5.65 26.72
CA LEU A 325 4.31 5.31 27.85
C LEU A 325 5.78 5.51 27.48
N GLU A 326 6.62 5.71 28.48
CA GLU A 326 8.07 5.76 28.30
C GLU A 326 8.59 4.37 27.88
N LYS A 327 9.67 4.32 27.07
CA LYS A 327 10.21 3.07 26.51
C LYS A 327 10.59 2.05 27.58
N GLU A 328 11.09 2.50 28.72
CA GLU A 328 11.44 1.66 29.86
C GLU A 328 10.20 0.90 30.38
N LYS A 329 9.09 1.61 30.53
CA LYS A 329 7.82 1.01 30.97
C LYS A 329 7.23 0.07 29.92
N ILE A 330 7.36 0.42 28.63
CA ILE A 330 6.95 -0.46 27.53
C ILE A 330 7.80 -1.73 27.51
N SER A 331 9.11 -1.62 27.75
CA SER A 331 10.04 -2.75 27.87
C SER A 331 9.62 -3.73 28.97
N GLU A 332 9.24 -3.23 30.13
CA GLU A 332 8.72 -4.04 31.23
C GLU A 332 7.40 -4.75 30.85
N ILE A 333 6.45 -4.02 30.24
CA ILE A 333 5.15 -4.58 29.84
C ILE A 333 5.30 -5.65 28.77
N GLN A 334 6.17 -5.44 27.78
CA GLN A 334 6.37 -6.38 26.68
C GLN A 334 7.38 -7.48 26.99
N ASN A 335 8.11 -7.37 28.10
CA ASN A 335 9.22 -8.25 28.47
C ASN A 335 10.24 -8.41 27.33
N LYS A 336 10.66 -7.27 26.75
CA LYS A 336 11.57 -7.19 25.62
C LYS A 336 12.61 -6.08 25.79
N PRO A 337 13.82 -6.23 25.25
CA PRO A 337 14.78 -5.14 25.17
C PRO A 337 14.22 -3.94 24.38
N ILE A 338 14.72 -2.73 24.69
CA ILE A 338 14.21 -1.46 24.10
C ILE A 338 14.33 -1.44 22.57
N ASP A 339 15.35 -2.07 22.00
CA ASP A 339 15.59 -2.18 20.56
C ASP A 339 14.66 -3.17 19.84
N GLN A 340 13.92 -4.00 20.59
CA GLN A 340 13.00 -5.02 20.08
C GLN A 340 11.51 -4.74 20.42
N LEU A 341 11.21 -3.53 20.89
CA LEU A 341 9.84 -3.15 21.26
C LEU A 341 8.93 -3.07 20.04
N ASP A 342 7.72 -3.61 20.17
CA ASP A 342 6.61 -3.35 19.24
C ASP A 342 5.93 -2.04 19.63
N LEU A 343 6.39 -0.93 19.07
CA LEU A 343 5.87 0.42 19.37
C LEU A 343 4.49 0.69 18.76
N GLU A 344 4.01 -0.18 17.88
CA GLU A 344 2.65 -0.12 17.32
C GLU A 344 1.62 -0.87 18.18
N HIS A 345 2.07 -1.53 19.29
CA HIS A 345 1.18 -2.28 20.19
C HIS A 345 0.35 -1.34 21.05
N ILE A 346 -0.94 -1.69 21.27
CA ILE A 346 -1.86 -0.89 22.11
C ILE A 346 -1.32 -0.64 23.53
N ASN A 347 -0.57 -1.59 24.09
CA ASN A 347 0.03 -1.47 25.43
C ASN A 347 1.17 -0.44 25.49
N CYS A 348 1.51 0.21 24.38
CA CYS A 348 2.38 1.38 24.40
C CYS A 348 1.66 2.64 24.87
N LEU A 349 0.32 2.59 24.93
CA LEU A 349 -0.51 3.68 25.44
C LEU A 349 -0.96 3.38 26.87
N ASP A 350 -1.15 4.42 27.65
CA ASP A 350 -1.79 4.36 28.95
C ASP A 350 -3.32 4.30 28.78
N VAL A 351 -3.81 3.09 28.49
CA VAL A 351 -5.22 2.83 28.16
C VAL A 351 -6.14 3.20 29.30
N ASP A 352 -5.72 2.95 30.54
CA ASP A 352 -6.53 3.22 31.73
C ASP A 352 -6.68 4.72 31.97
N LEU A 353 -5.58 5.48 31.89
CA LEU A 353 -5.62 6.94 31.98
C LEU A 353 -6.46 7.53 30.85
N PHE A 354 -6.30 7.05 29.61
CA PHE A 354 -7.05 7.54 28.47
C PHE A 354 -8.56 7.33 28.63
N ASN A 355 -9.00 6.13 29.06
CA ASN A 355 -10.41 5.85 29.33
C ASN A 355 -10.97 6.71 30.47
N LYS A 356 -10.17 6.93 31.54
CA LYS A 356 -10.55 7.79 32.66
C LYS A 356 -10.75 9.23 32.21
N ASP A 357 -9.75 9.79 31.51
CA ASP A 357 -9.79 11.18 31.04
C ASP A 357 -10.97 11.42 30.08
N LEU A 358 -11.22 10.49 29.15
CA LEU A 358 -12.39 10.56 28.27
C LEU A 358 -13.71 10.53 29.05
N TYR A 359 -13.83 9.64 30.04
CA TYR A 359 -15.03 9.51 30.88
C TYR A 359 -15.28 10.79 31.66
N ASP A 360 -14.24 11.33 32.33
CA ASP A 360 -14.33 12.55 33.13
C ASP A 360 -14.72 13.75 32.25
N LEU A 361 -14.11 13.89 31.07
CA LEU A 361 -14.43 14.97 30.12
C LEU A 361 -15.87 14.90 29.60
N ILE A 362 -16.38 13.71 29.28
CA ILE A 362 -17.76 13.53 28.79
C ILE A 362 -18.76 13.88 29.89
N ASN A 363 -18.41 13.66 31.15
CA ASN A 363 -19.23 14.04 32.30
C ASN A 363 -19.08 15.52 32.70
N GLY A 364 -18.30 16.30 31.94
CA GLY A 364 -18.12 17.73 32.15
C GLY A 364 -17.11 18.09 33.25
N GLU A 365 -16.29 17.15 33.67
CA GLU A 365 -15.20 17.41 34.61
C GLU A 365 -14.02 18.11 33.91
N GLU A 366 -13.22 18.84 34.69
CA GLU A 366 -11.98 19.44 34.22
C GLU A 366 -10.84 18.44 34.31
N VAL A 367 -10.12 18.20 33.20
CA VAL A 367 -9.05 17.22 33.11
C VAL A 367 -7.77 17.85 32.61
N THR A 368 -6.64 17.54 33.27
CA THR A 368 -5.30 17.89 32.77
C THR A 368 -4.76 16.74 31.96
N LEU A 369 -4.71 16.94 30.63
CA LEU A 369 -4.22 15.93 29.70
C LEU A 369 -2.70 15.76 29.81
N PRO A 370 -2.16 14.57 29.55
CA PRO A 370 -0.73 14.39 29.35
C PRO A 370 -0.29 14.99 28.01
N ARG A 371 1.04 15.16 27.84
CA ARG A 371 1.68 15.47 26.58
C ARG A 371 2.91 14.58 26.42
N PHE A 372 3.05 13.92 25.30
CA PHE A 372 4.24 13.10 25.03
C PHE A 372 5.26 13.89 24.20
N ASN A 373 6.48 14.02 24.72
CA ASN A 373 7.58 14.67 24.04
C ASN A 373 8.41 13.61 23.30
N PHE A 374 8.22 13.50 21.98
CA PHE A 374 8.92 12.52 21.14
C PHE A 374 10.44 12.74 21.03
N GLN A 375 10.93 13.95 21.33
CA GLN A 375 12.37 14.22 21.31
C GLN A 375 13.05 13.66 22.55
N THR A 376 12.42 13.78 23.72
CA THR A 376 12.94 13.30 25.00
C THR A 376 12.47 11.87 25.33
N GLY A 377 11.41 11.39 24.67
CA GLY A 377 10.75 10.12 24.94
C GLY A 377 10.01 10.08 26.27
N LYS A 378 9.63 11.25 26.81
CA LYS A 378 9.02 11.38 28.15
C LYS A 378 7.64 12.01 28.08
N ARG A 379 6.80 11.64 29.05
CA ARG A 379 5.50 12.27 29.28
C ARG A 379 5.67 13.55 30.12
N GLU A 380 5.01 14.60 29.71
CA GLU A 380 4.97 15.91 30.37
C GLU A 380 3.52 16.26 30.74
N VAL A 381 3.33 17.23 31.63
CA VAL A 381 2.01 17.79 31.91
C VAL A 381 1.57 18.64 30.70
N GLY A 382 0.43 18.32 30.14
CA GLY A 382 -0.14 19.04 29.02
C GLY A 382 -1.14 20.12 29.47
N ARG A 383 -2.15 20.36 28.64
CA ARG A 383 -3.17 21.39 28.88
C ARG A 383 -4.31 20.87 29.75
N THR A 384 -4.86 21.74 30.57
CA THR A 384 -6.11 21.49 31.29
C THR A 384 -7.29 21.93 30.42
N ILE A 385 -8.28 21.05 30.29
CA ILE A 385 -9.46 21.30 29.46
C ILE A 385 -10.73 20.84 30.18
N LYS A 386 -11.83 21.49 29.82
CA LYS A 386 -13.19 21.11 30.18
C LYS A 386 -14.02 21.08 28.90
N VAL A 387 -14.91 20.12 28.75
CA VAL A 387 -15.72 19.94 27.55
C VAL A 387 -17.17 20.25 27.88
N ASP A 388 -17.80 21.09 27.09
CA ASP A 388 -19.23 21.41 27.22
C ASP A 388 -20.09 20.20 26.82
N SER A 389 -21.25 20.05 27.45
CA SER A 389 -22.17 18.93 27.23
C SER A 389 -22.57 18.70 25.77
N ASN A 390 -22.53 19.74 24.93
CA ASN A 390 -22.90 19.70 23.53
C ASN A 390 -21.69 19.61 22.57
N SER A 391 -20.48 19.57 23.10
CA SER A 391 -19.25 19.50 22.30
C SER A 391 -18.76 18.05 22.24
N PRO A 392 -18.65 17.45 21.04
CA PRO A 392 -18.05 16.13 20.92
C PRO A 392 -16.54 16.17 21.14
N ILE A 393 -15.99 15.10 21.70
CA ILE A 393 -14.53 14.88 21.75
C ILE A 393 -14.11 14.24 20.45
N MET A 394 -13.03 14.74 19.84
CA MET A 394 -12.46 14.15 18.63
C MET A 394 -11.07 13.60 18.96
N ILE A 395 -10.92 12.28 18.83
CA ILE A 395 -9.65 11.57 19.03
C ILE A 395 -9.05 11.12 17.72
N GLU A 396 -7.72 11.19 17.61
CA GLU A 396 -7.01 10.66 16.45
C GLU A 396 -5.84 9.78 16.89
N GLY A 397 -5.62 8.70 16.17
CA GLY A 397 -4.50 7.78 16.38
C GLY A 397 -4.70 6.45 15.64
N ILE A 398 -3.65 5.65 15.60
CA ILE A 398 -3.71 4.34 14.93
C ILE A 398 -4.71 3.38 15.59
N HIS A 399 -4.93 3.54 16.89
CA HIS A 399 -5.82 2.69 17.70
C HIS A 399 -7.20 3.31 17.98
N ALA A 400 -7.54 4.47 17.39
CA ALA A 400 -8.76 5.19 17.74
C ALA A 400 -10.06 4.39 17.52
N LEU A 401 -10.06 3.38 16.63
CA LEU A 401 -11.21 2.49 16.42
C LEU A 401 -11.21 1.26 17.33
N ASN A 402 -10.16 1.03 18.12
CA ASN A 402 -10.10 -0.10 19.03
C ASN A 402 -11.01 0.12 20.23
N GLU A 403 -12.02 -0.75 20.41
CA GLU A 403 -13.01 -0.65 21.49
C GLU A 403 -12.40 -0.63 22.89
N LYS A 404 -11.23 -1.21 23.10
CA LYS A 404 -10.54 -1.20 24.41
C LYS A 404 -10.18 0.22 24.87
N LEU A 405 -9.86 1.12 23.92
CA LEU A 405 -9.49 2.50 24.21
C LEU A 405 -10.68 3.41 24.48
N THR A 406 -11.87 2.98 24.15
CA THR A 406 -13.09 3.77 24.32
C THR A 406 -14.19 2.97 25.03
N ALA A 407 -13.79 1.98 25.84
CA ALA A 407 -14.72 1.05 26.51
C ALA A 407 -15.70 1.77 27.46
N SER A 408 -15.28 2.89 28.04
CA SER A 408 -16.10 3.73 28.93
C SER A 408 -17.27 4.44 28.20
N ILE A 409 -17.26 4.50 26.86
CA ILE A 409 -18.26 5.23 26.07
C ILE A 409 -19.17 4.23 25.37
N PRO A 410 -20.51 4.39 25.43
CA PRO A 410 -21.46 3.55 24.70
C PRO A 410 -21.29 3.63 23.19
N LYS A 411 -21.52 2.52 22.47
CA LYS A 411 -21.35 2.44 21.01
C LYS A 411 -22.16 3.49 20.24
N HIS A 412 -23.39 3.75 20.65
CA HIS A 412 -24.28 4.73 19.99
C HIS A 412 -23.82 6.18 20.15
N GLN A 413 -22.90 6.45 21.09
CA GLN A 413 -22.31 7.78 21.29
C GLN A 413 -20.98 7.96 20.52
N LYS A 414 -20.57 6.98 19.74
CA LYS A 414 -19.32 7.00 18.97
C LYS A 414 -19.59 7.13 17.48
N TYR A 415 -18.90 8.05 16.82
CA TYR A 415 -18.82 8.11 15.36
C TYR A 415 -17.39 7.77 14.92
N LYS A 416 -17.24 6.67 14.24
CA LYS A 416 -15.95 6.08 13.86
C LYS A 416 -15.60 6.39 12.42
N ILE A 417 -14.41 6.90 12.18
CA ILE A 417 -13.91 7.28 10.85
C ILE A 417 -12.59 6.56 10.58
N TYR A 418 -12.53 5.85 9.47
CA TYR A 418 -11.29 5.27 8.97
C TYR A 418 -10.77 6.08 7.78
N ILE A 419 -9.48 6.47 7.82
CA ILE A 419 -8.83 7.21 6.74
C ILE A 419 -7.65 6.43 6.18
N ALA A 420 -7.65 6.18 4.87
CA ALA A 420 -6.53 5.57 4.16
C ALA A 420 -6.52 6.00 2.69
N PRO A 421 -5.37 6.10 2.03
CA PRO A 421 -5.34 6.27 0.59
C PRO A 421 -5.83 4.97 -0.06
N GLN A 422 -6.76 5.11 -1.00
CA GLN A 422 -7.30 4.01 -1.80
C GLN A 422 -6.99 4.29 -3.27
N ALA A 423 -5.68 4.28 -3.59
CA ALA A 423 -5.22 4.55 -4.93
C ALA A 423 -5.72 3.51 -5.92
N GLN A 424 -6.24 4.00 -7.04
CA GLN A 424 -6.79 3.20 -8.13
C GLN A 424 -5.92 3.37 -9.40
N ILE A 425 -4.62 3.51 -9.20
CA ILE A 425 -3.67 3.86 -10.25
C ILE A 425 -2.92 2.61 -10.68
N ASN A 426 -2.87 2.39 -11.98
CA ASN A 426 -2.06 1.36 -12.61
C ASN A 426 -0.92 1.99 -13.43
N ILE A 427 0.22 1.31 -13.53
CA ILE A 427 1.26 1.67 -14.48
C ILE A 427 0.84 1.25 -15.88
N ASP A 428 0.45 0.01 -16.03
CA ASP A 428 -0.22 -0.59 -17.17
C ASP A 428 -1.38 -1.47 -16.66
N ASP A 429 -2.20 -2.04 -17.56
CA ASP A 429 -3.39 -2.79 -17.17
C ASP A 429 -3.10 -4.03 -16.31
N HIS A 430 -1.88 -4.57 -16.37
CA HIS A 430 -1.49 -5.73 -15.57
C HIS A 430 -0.68 -5.38 -14.32
N SER A 431 -0.34 -4.10 -14.10
CA SER A 431 0.57 -3.64 -13.06
C SER A 431 -0.06 -2.57 -12.17
N PRO A 432 -0.91 -2.96 -11.20
CA PRO A 432 -1.48 -2.02 -10.24
C PRO A 432 -0.40 -1.45 -9.31
N LEU A 433 -0.54 -0.18 -8.94
CA LEU A 433 0.27 0.46 -7.93
C LEU A 433 -0.19 0.03 -6.54
N ASN A 434 0.75 -0.42 -5.73
CA ASN A 434 0.41 -0.82 -4.37
C ASN A 434 0.23 0.41 -3.46
N THR A 435 -0.92 0.51 -2.79
CA THR A 435 -1.22 1.59 -1.84
C THR A 435 -0.23 1.65 -0.67
N THR A 436 0.38 0.51 -0.32
CA THR A 436 1.44 0.42 0.67
C THR A 436 2.70 1.17 0.23
N ASP A 437 3.07 1.05 -1.05
CA ASP A 437 4.22 1.74 -1.63
C ASP A 437 3.96 3.26 -1.75
N LEU A 438 2.74 3.67 -2.08
CA LEU A 438 2.33 5.08 -2.03
C LEU A 438 2.53 5.67 -0.63
N ARG A 439 2.06 4.98 0.41
CA ARG A 439 2.21 5.42 1.79
C ARG A 439 3.67 5.45 2.25
N LEU A 440 4.49 4.51 1.78
CA LEU A 440 5.93 4.53 2.05
C LEU A 440 6.60 5.76 1.41
N ILE A 441 6.22 6.11 0.19
CA ILE A 441 6.70 7.32 -0.49
C ILE A 441 6.30 8.58 0.29
N ARG A 442 5.03 8.69 0.73
CA ARG A 442 4.55 9.78 1.60
C ARG A 442 5.39 9.85 2.88
N ARG A 443 5.65 8.70 3.53
CA ARG A 443 6.43 8.63 4.77
C ARG A 443 7.88 9.06 4.56
N ILE A 444 8.54 8.61 3.49
CA ILE A 444 9.90 9.02 3.16
C ILE A 444 9.99 10.54 3.04
N VAL A 445 9.11 11.16 2.26
CA VAL A 445 9.10 12.61 2.07
C VAL A 445 8.86 13.37 3.38
N ARG A 446 7.89 12.92 4.18
CA ARG A 446 7.59 13.52 5.49
C ARG A 446 8.74 13.38 6.48
N ASP A 447 9.29 12.16 6.62
CA ASP A 447 10.30 11.86 7.63
C ASP A 447 11.63 12.54 7.31
N MET A 448 11.98 12.70 6.04
CA MET A 448 13.10 13.53 5.61
C MET A 448 12.91 14.99 6.00
N LYS A 449 11.71 15.53 5.81
CA LYS A 449 11.43 16.95 6.05
C LYS A 449 11.34 17.31 7.54
N TYR A 450 10.64 16.49 8.33
CA TYR A 450 10.25 16.86 9.69
C TYR A 450 10.99 16.08 10.78
N ARG A 451 11.62 14.96 10.44
CA ARG A 451 12.27 14.07 11.40
C ARG A 451 13.76 13.89 11.16
N ASN A 452 14.30 14.59 10.16
CA ASN A 452 15.68 14.45 9.72
C ASN A 452 16.09 12.96 9.53
N CYS A 453 15.16 12.15 9.03
CA CYS A 453 15.33 10.70 8.86
C CYS A 453 15.55 10.39 7.37
N PRO A 454 16.71 9.84 6.97
CA PRO A 454 16.98 9.48 5.59
C PRO A 454 16.03 8.41 5.04
N ALA A 455 15.89 8.34 3.71
CA ALA A 455 15.00 7.38 3.03
C ALA A 455 15.32 5.92 3.41
N ALA A 456 16.62 5.57 3.54
CA ALA A 456 17.04 4.22 3.94
C ALA A 456 16.52 3.84 5.33
N GLU A 457 16.65 4.71 6.33
CA GLU A 457 16.16 4.45 7.69
C GLU A 457 14.63 4.33 7.73
N THR A 458 13.92 5.16 6.95
CA THR A 458 12.46 5.04 6.82
C THR A 458 12.05 3.68 6.22
N ILE A 459 12.76 3.20 5.20
CA ILE A 459 12.53 1.89 4.57
C ILE A 459 12.80 0.77 5.57
N LYS A 460 13.90 0.84 6.33
CA LYS A 460 14.28 -0.14 7.35
C LYS A 460 13.18 -0.35 8.40
N MET A 461 12.57 0.74 8.87
CA MET A 461 11.49 0.70 9.85
C MET A 461 10.14 0.23 9.27
N TRP A 462 9.97 0.23 7.95
CA TRP A 462 8.67 0.06 7.32
C TRP A 462 8.01 -1.30 7.58
N GLN A 463 8.80 -2.38 7.66
CA GLN A 463 8.26 -3.72 7.91
C GLN A 463 7.61 -3.83 9.30
N SER A 464 8.21 -3.22 10.31
CA SER A 464 7.63 -3.17 11.67
C SER A 464 6.29 -2.44 11.68
N VAL A 465 6.21 -1.30 11.00
CA VAL A 465 4.95 -0.54 10.83
C VAL A 465 3.88 -1.39 10.16
N ARG A 466 4.23 -2.12 9.09
CA ARG A 466 3.29 -3.02 8.39
C ARG A 466 2.76 -4.14 9.29
N ASN A 467 3.64 -4.73 10.10
CA ASN A 467 3.24 -5.78 11.04
C ASN A 467 2.23 -5.25 12.08
N GLY A 468 2.46 -4.03 12.58
CA GLY A 468 1.53 -3.36 13.49
C GLY A 468 0.17 -3.07 12.84
N GLU A 469 0.15 -2.63 11.58
CA GLU A 469 -1.09 -2.38 10.84
C GLU A 469 -1.96 -3.64 10.69
N PHE A 470 -1.35 -4.78 10.35
CA PHE A 470 -2.08 -6.05 10.24
C PHE A 470 -2.68 -6.52 11.58
N LYS A 471 -1.98 -6.29 12.68
CA LYS A 471 -2.42 -6.72 14.01
C LYS A 471 -3.47 -5.78 14.62
N TRP A 472 -3.32 -4.47 14.44
CA TRP A 472 -3.98 -3.50 15.29
C TRP A 472 -4.94 -2.56 14.56
N ILE A 473 -4.74 -2.33 13.25
CA ILE A 473 -5.51 -1.34 12.51
C ILE A 473 -6.56 -2.02 11.63
N TYR A 474 -6.13 -2.91 10.73
CA TYR A 474 -7.04 -3.52 9.76
C TYR A 474 -8.18 -4.35 10.36
N PRO A 475 -8.03 -5.05 11.51
CA PRO A 475 -9.15 -5.76 12.12
C PRO A 475 -10.33 -4.87 12.50
N ASN A 476 -10.11 -3.57 12.73
CA ASN A 476 -11.14 -2.63 13.16
C ASN A 476 -11.63 -1.70 12.02
N GLN A 477 -11.15 -1.88 10.78
CA GLN A 477 -11.49 -0.94 9.70
C GLN A 477 -12.96 -0.99 9.27
N GLU A 478 -13.61 -2.16 9.32
CA GLU A 478 -15.03 -2.34 8.98
C GLU A 478 -15.99 -1.85 10.07
N ASP A 479 -15.48 -1.58 11.29
CA ASP A 479 -16.26 -0.96 12.37
C ASP A 479 -16.50 0.54 12.14
N ALA A 480 -15.91 1.12 11.09
CA ALA A 480 -16.05 2.54 10.79
C ALA A 480 -17.43 2.87 10.22
N ASN A 481 -18.04 3.96 10.72
CA ASN A 481 -19.26 4.54 10.16
C ASN A 481 -18.98 5.21 8.81
N TYR A 482 -17.77 5.75 8.62
CA TYR A 482 -17.34 6.42 7.40
C TYR A 482 -15.89 6.07 7.06
N VAL A 483 -15.62 5.82 5.77
CA VAL A 483 -14.26 5.60 5.26
C VAL A 483 -13.90 6.75 4.33
N PHE A 484 -12.85 7.49 4.70
CA PHE A 484 -12.35 8.60 3.90
C PHE A 484 -11.17 8.15 3.03
N ASN A 485 -11.30 8.28 1.71
CA ASN A 485 -10.19 8.06 0.80
C ASN A 485 -9.28 9.29 0.73
N SER A 486 -8.09 9.19 1.32
CA SER A 486 -7.11 10.28 1.37
C SER A 486 -6.20 10.37 0.14
N GLU A 487 -6.46 9.59 -0.90
CA GLU A 487 -5.68 9.63 -2.14
C GLU A 487 -6.00 10.88 -2.96
N LEU A 488 -4.95 11.53 -3.44
CA LEU A 488 -4.98 12.62 -4.40
C LEU A 488 -4.28 12.15 -5.68
N ALA A 489 -5.01 12.01 -6.79
CA ALA A 489 -4.48 11.41 -8.01
C ALA A 489 -3.22 12.11 -8.55
N TYR A 490 -2.98 13.37 -8.21
CA TYR A 490 -1.79 14.13 -8.60
C TYR A 490 -0.60 13.97 -7.65
N GLU A 491 -0.77 13.36 -6.47
CA GLU A 491 0.23 13.40 -5.41
C GLU A 491 1.58 12.77 -5.78
N LEU A 492 1.57 11.68 -6.56
CA LEU A 492 2.81 11.03 -6.99
C LEU A 492 3.63 11.91 -7.96
N CYS A 493 2.97 12.79 -8.71
CA CYS A 493 3.64 13.79 -9.56
C CYS A 493 4.41 14.80 -8.72
N VAL A 494 3.89 15.16 -7.54
CA VAL A 494 4.54 16.07 -6.59
C VAL A 494 5.57 15.32 -5.74
N LEU A 495 5.19 14.20 -5.12
CA LEU A 495 6.08 13.44 -4.23
C LEU A 495 7.33 12.93 -4.95
N ARG A 496 7.24 12.63 -6.26
CA ARG A 496 8.36 12.22 -7.09
C ARG A 496 9.52 13.19 -7.02
N THR A 497 9.27 14.49 -7.03
CA THR A 497 10.32 15.52 -7.06
C THR A 497 11.24 15.44 -5.84
N LYS A 498 10.72 14.98 -4.70
CA LYS A 498 11.43 14.83 -3.43
C LYS A 498 11.91 13.39 -3.19
N ALA A 499 11.06 12.40 -3.44
CA ALA A 499 11.37 11.01 -3.15
C ALA A 499 12.39 10.39 -4.12
N LEU A 500 12.31 10.70 -5.42
CA LEU A 500 13.17 10.07 -6.42
C LEU A 500 14.67 10.37 -6.22
N PRO A 501 15.11 11.62 -5.94
CA PRO A 501 16.50 11.88 -5.60
C PRO A 501 16.97 11.10 -4.38
N ALA A 502 16.21 11.13 -3.29
CA ALA A 502 16.56 10.45 -2.04
C ALA A 502 16.65 8.93 -2.18
N LEU A 503 15.75 8.34 -2.96
CA LEU A 503 15.80 6.88 -3.22
C LEU A 503 17.02 6.49 -4.08
N ARG A 504 17.50 7.37 -4.95
CA ARG A 504 18.70 7.13 -5.79
C ARG A 504 20.01 7.21 -5.03
N GLU A 505 20.03 7.80 -3.84
CA GLU A 505 21.20 7.81 -2.95
C GLU A 505 21.47 6.44 -2.33
N ILE A 506 20.46 5.57 -2.24
CA ILE A 506 20.57 4.20 -1.71
C ILE A 506 21.29 3.32 -2.74
N LYS A 507 22.43 2.78 -2.35
CA LYS A 507 23.32 2.02 -3.23
C LYS A 507 22.89 0.55 -3.36
N PRO A 508 23.27 -0.14 -4.44
CA PRO A 508 23.03 -1.59 -4.58
C PRO A 508 23.62 -2.47 -3.48
N THR A 509 24.57 -1.93 -2.70
CA THR A 509 25.20 -2.58 -1.54
C THR A 509 24.42 -2.42 -0.24
N ASP A 510 23.37 -1.62 -0.23
CA ASP A 510 22.59 -1.33 0.97
C ASP A 510 21.40 -2.31 1.06
N PRO A 511 21.05 -2.80 2.26
CA PRO A 511 19.91 -3.72 2.46
C PRO A 511 18.59 -3.17 1.95
N GLU A 512 18.39 -1.85 2.03
CA GLU A 512 17.17 -1.14 1.64
C GLU A 512 17.03 -0.96 0.12
N PHE A 513 18.10 -1.26 -0.65
CA PHE A 513 18.13 -1.04 -2.10
C PHE A 513 17.01 -1.76 -2.86
N LEU A 514 16.64 -2.97 -2.43
CA LEU A 514 15.57 -3.73 -3.08
C LEU A 514 14.23 -2.95 -3.07
N VAL A 515 13.88 -2.40 -1.91
CA VAL A 515 12.66 -1.60 -1.73
C VAL A 515 12.79 -0.27 -2.46
N ALA A 516 13.92 0.42 -2.31
CA ALA A 516 14.19 1.68 -2.99
C ALA A 516 14.07 1.54 -4.51
N ASN A 517 14.70 0.53 -5.09
CA ASN A 517 14.64 0.26 -6.53
C ASN A 517 13.21 -0.07 -7.01
N ARG A 518 12.40 -0.76 -6.20
CA ARG A 518 10.99 -0.99 -6.50
C ARG A 518 10.22 0.32 -6.55
N LEU A 519 10.38 1.20 -5.56
CA LEU A 519 9.73 2.51 -5.55
C LEU A 519 10.17 3.38 -6.73
N ILE A 520 11.46 3.39 -7.06
CA ILE A 520 11.99 4.11 -8.24
C ILE A 520 11.31 3.62 -9.52
N LYS A 521 11.13 2.29 -9.67
CA LYS A 521 10.48 1.71 -10.85
C LYS A 521 9.04 2.18 -11.04
N TYR A 522 8.36 2.55 -9.96
CA TYR A 522 7.00 3.10 -10.03
C TYR A 522 7.01 4.60 -10.29
N ILE A 523 7.71 5.38 -9.45
CA ILE A 523 7.56 6.85 -9.48
C ILE A 523 8.27 7.50 -10.66
N LYS A 524 9.23 6.84 -11.31
CA LYS A 524 9.95 7.39 -12.48
C LYS A 524 9.04 7.68 -13.68
N TYR A 525 7.92 6.97 -13.79
CA TYR A 525 6.98 7.14 -14.92
C TYR A 525 6.07 8.35 -14.80
N PHE A 526 5.87 8.90 -13.59
CA PHE A 526 5.03 10.07 -13.41
C PHE A 526 5.73 11.34 -13.89
N ARG A 527 4.99 12.25 -14.52
CA ARG A 527 5.48 13.60 -14.83
C ARG A 527 5.54 14.45 -13.54
N PRO A 528 6.61 15.25 -13.33
CA PRO A 528 6.71 16.08 -12.14
C PRO A 528 5.73 17.25 -12.18
N ILE A 529 5.22 17.63 -11.01
CA ILE A 529 4.61 18.92 -10.73
C ILE A 529 5.56 19.63 -9.77
N ASP A 530 6.31 20.59 -10.29
CA ASP A 530 7.35 21.30 -9.55
C ASP A 530 6.81 22.54 -8.83
N ASP A 531 5.74 23.15 -9.37
CA ASP A 531 5.09 24.31 -8.75
C ASP A 531 4.12 23.86 -7.65
N GLU A 532 4.63 23.87 -6.40
CA GLU A 532 3.81 23.55 -5.24
C GLU A 532 2.83 24.67 -4.85
N SER A 533 2.95 25.89 -5.40
CA SER A 533 2.07 27.02 -5.04
C SER A 533 0.60 26.79 -5.44
N ILE A 534 0.36 25.95 -6.43
CA ILE A 534 -0.98 25.56 -6.89
C ILE A 534 -1.72 24.62 -5.92
N ILE A 535 -1.00 24.04 -4.94
CA ILE A 535 -1.54 23.12 -3.94
C ILE A 535 -2.07 23.92 -2.75
N PRO A 536 -3.35 23.81 -2.38
CA PRO A 536 -3.90 24.53 -1.24
C PRO A 536 -3.15 24.27 0.06
N CYS A 537 -3.05 25.29 0.94
CA CYS A 537 -2.34 25.15 2.21
C CYS A 537 -3.02 24.19 3.19
N ASN A 538 -4.30 23.90 3.01
CA ASN A 538 -5.07 22.91 3.78
C ASN A 538 -5.16 21.54 3.11
N SER A 539 -4.45 21.29 1.99
CA SER A 539 -4.38 20.00 1.35
C SER A 539 -3.79 18.93 2.27
N LEU A 540 -4.32 17.70 2.20
CA LEU A 540 -3.72 16.55 2.89
C LEU A 540 -2.27 16.30 2.47
N LEU A 541 -1.91 16.63 1.22
CA LEU A 541 -0.55 16.47 0.73
C LEU A 541 0.46 17.33 1.50
N ARG A 542 0.02 18.49 2.02
CA ARG A 542 0.87 19.40 2.80
C ARG A 542 1.42 18.78 4.09
N GLU A 543 0.77 17.77 4.65
CA GLU A 543 1.31 16.98 5.77
C GLU A 543 2.68 16.36 5.43
N PHE A 544 2.90 16.04 4.18
CA PHE A 544 4.12 15.36 3.72
C PHE A 544 5.13 16.34 3.11
N ILE A 545 4.69 17.23 2.24
CA ILE A 545 5.58 18.15 1.51
C ILE A 545 5.85 19.45 2.26
N GLY A 546 5.04 19.80 3.26
CA GLY A 546 5.15 21.05 4.02
C GLY A 546 4.31 22.20 3.47
N GLY A 547 4.35 23.33 4.18
CA GLY A 547 3.54 24.50 3.84
C GLY A 547 2.07 24.35 4.23
N SER A 548 1.76 23.50 5.22
CA SER A 548 0.42 23.39 5.80
C SER A 548 0.06 24.66 6.58
N CYS A 549 -1.21 25.09 6.47
CA CYS A 549 -1.78 26.13 7.35
C CYS A 549 -2.11 25.61 8.76
N PHE A 550 -2.08 24.30 8.95
CA PHE A 550 -2.26 23.68 10.26
C PHE A 550 -0.90 23.46 10.94
N LYS A 551 -0.88 23.58 12.27
CA LYS A 551 0.28 23.15 13.07
C LYS A 551 0.25 21.62 13.11
N LEU A 552 1.26 20.99 12.51
CA LEU A 552 1.42 19.55 12.40
C LEU A 552 2.38 19.01 13.45
#